data_2e36726a1042733515c4bd62c4461741
#
_entry.id   2e36726a1042733515c4bd62c4461741
#
_cell.length_a   1.000
_cell.length_b   1.000
_cell.length_c   1.000
_cell.angle_alpha   90.00
_cell.angle_beta   90.00
_cell.angle_gamma   90.00
#
_symmetry.space_group_name_H-M   'P 1'
#
loop_
_entity.id
_entity.type
_entity.pdbx_description
1 polymer ?
#
loop_
_entity_poly.entity_id
_entity_poly.type
_entity_poly.pdbx_seq_one_letter_code
_entity_poly.pdbx_strand_id
1 'polypeptide(L)'
;MVNQEAVAIVGMGVFLPGASTVDEYWQNIVSGTDAITEIPPHRWDPSFHDGDGRTPDRTYGRRGGFVSDSLDFDATALGIAPSSVDGMEPDQLVALAVAASAVDDAGGLRRLGDLERVGVILGRGGYLSPGLQRFDQRVRSVRQITGAVRELLPSARPEMLDRLRDALLKPLGEFRPDTAIGLVPNLAASRVANRLDLGGPAYTVDAACASSLLAVDQAIGELARRRCDVVLAGGVHHCHDDTLWSMFTQLGALSPSQRISPFSRDADGLLIGEGTAIVVLKRFYDAR
;
A
#
# COMPACT_ATOMS: atom_id res chain seq x y z
N MET A 1 34.24 -11.27 11.11
CA MET A 1 32.82 -11.22 11.48
C MET A 1 32.58 -9.82 12.03
N VAL A 2 31.80 -9.01 11.35
CA VAL A 2 31.37 -7.70 11.88
C VAL A 2 30.50 -8.04 13.06
N ASN A 3 30.89 -7.58 14.25
CA ASN A 3 30.10 -7.72 15.47
C ASN A 3 28.84 -6.89 15.24
N GLN A 4 27.76 -7.54 14.79
CA GLN A 4 26.52 -6.85 14.45
C GLN A 4 25.89 -6.43 15.80
N GLU A 5 25.90 -5.14 16.08
CA GLU A 5 25.28 -4.57 17.26
C GLU A 5 23.78 -4.95 17.25
N ALA A 6 23.26 -5.44 18.36
CA ALA A 6 21.85 -5.79 18.47
C ALA A 6 20.97 -4.56 18.24
N VAL A 7 19.85 -4.74 17.57
CA VAL A 7 18.85 -3.70 17.30
C VAL A 7 17.58 -4.03 18.09
N ALA A 8 16.98 -3.01 18.69
CA ALA A 8 15.73 -3.10 19.44
C ALA A 8 14.58 -2.50 18.62
N ILE A 9 13.42 -3.14 18.68
CA ILE A 9 12.14 -2.55 18.30
C ILE A 9 11.65 -1.77 19.53
N VAL A 10 11.44 -0.47 19.40
CA VAL A 10 11.03 0.42 20.47
C VAL A 10 9.63 1.00 20.27
N GLY A 11 9.02 0.76 19.14
CA GLY A 11 7.64 1.12 18.83
C GLY A 11 7.14 0.39 17.61
N MET A 12 5.83 0.18 17.53
CA MET A 12 5.14 -0.53 16.46
C MET A 12 3.83 0.16 16.11
N GLY A 13 3.48 0.14 14.82
CA GLY A 13 2.18 0.56 14.33
C GLY A 13 1.71 -0.39 13.23
N VAL A 14 0.41 -0.62 13.16
CA VAL A 14 -0.19 -1.51 12.18
C VAL A 14 -1.53 -0.97 11.66
N PHE A 15 -1.83 -1.32 10.42
CA PHE A 15 -3.17 -1.26 9.85
C PHE A 15 -3.35 -2.50 8.96
N LEU A 16 -4.02 -3.50 9.50
CA LEU A 16 -4.11 -4.85 8.96
C LEU A 16 -5.57 -5.30 8.87
N PRO A 17 -5.91 -6.33 8.09
CA PRO A 17 -7.25 -6.90 8.11
C PRO A 17 -7.70 -7.25 9.52
N GLY A 18 -8.83 -6.65 9.94
CA GLY A 18 -9.39 -6.85 11.27
C GLY A 18 -8.63 -6.22 12.43
N ALA A 19 -7.60 -5.36 12.17
CA ALA A 19 -6.86 -4.68 13.23
C ALA A 19 -6.30 -3.33 12.76
N SER A 20 -6.62 -2.28 13.48
CA SER A 20 -6.11 -0.92 13.29
C SER A 20 -5.04 -0.53 14.31
N THR A 21 -4.86 -1.33 15.33
CA THR A 21 -3.88 -1.15 16.41
C THR A 21 -3.09 -2.42 16.67
N VAL A 22 -1.92 -2.28 17.31
CA VAL A 22 -1.07 -3.42 17.70
C VAL A 22 -1.80 -4.32 18.70
N ASP A 23 -2.56 -3.75 19.63
CA ASP A 23 -3.33 -4.51 20.62
C ASP A 23 -4.44 -5.34 19.97
N GLU A 24 -5.20 -4.77 19.03
CA GLU A 24 -6.20 -5.52 18.26
C GLU A 24 -5.56 -6.66 17.47
N TYR A 25 -4.44 -6.40 16.82
CA TYR A 25 -3.70 -7.42 16.09
C TYR A 25 -3.24 -8.56 17.01
N TRP A 26 -2.71 -8.20 18.18
CA TRP A 26 -2.32 -9.19 19.19
C TRP A 26 -3.51 -10.02 19.68
N GLN A 27 -4.65 -9.39 19.95
CA GLN A 27 -5.87 -10.10 20.32
C GLN A 27 -6.35 -11.05 19.22
N ASN A 28 -6.29 -10.65 17.96
CA ASN A 28 -6.62 -11.51 16.83
C ASN A 28 -5.71 -12.75 16.76
N ILE A 29 -4.41 -12.59 17.03
CA ILE A 29 -3.48 -13.72 17.09
C ILE A 29 -3.83 -14.66 18.25
N VAL A 30 -4.03 -14.12 19.44
CA VAL A 30 -4.30 -14.92 20.66
C VAL A 30 -5.65 -15.65 20.56
N SER A 31 -6.66 -15.03 19.98
CA SER A 31 -7.99 -15.63 19.79
C SER A 31 -8.09 -16.54 18.58
N GLY A 32 -7.07 -16.55 17.70
CA GLY A 32 -7.10 -17.32 16.44
C GLY A 32 -8.12 -16.77 15.43
N THR A 33 -8.38 -15.45 15.44
CA THR A 33 -9.32 -14.82 14.53
C THR A 33 -8.81 -14.90 13.09
N ASP A 34 -9.62 -15.47 12.19
CA ASP A 34 -9.40 -15.42 10.75
C ASP A 34 -9.98 -14.11 10.18
N ALA A 35 -9.11 -13.19 9.79
CA ALA A 35 -9.48 -11.91 9.20
C ALA A 35 -9.63 -11.94 7.67
N ILE A 36 -9.58 -13.13 7.06
CA ILE A 36 -9.80 -13.31 5.62
C ILE A 36 -11.31 -13.31 5.34
N THR A 37 -11.73 -12.45 4.42
CA THR A 37 -13.14 -12.27 4.06
C THR A 37 -13.37 -12.50 2.57
N GLU A 38 -14.64 -12.60 2.17
CA GLU A 38 -15.02 -12.42 0.76
C GLU A 38 -14.64 -11.01 0.30
N ILE A 39 -14.40 -10.85 -1.00
CA ILE A 39 -14.10 -9.55 -1.60
C ILE A 39 -15.28 -8.61 -1.39
N PRO A 40 -15.08 -7.42 -0.79
CA PRO A 40 -16.16 -6.47 -0.59
C PRO A 40 -16.78 -6.02 -1.92
N PRO A 41 -18.12 -6.01 -2.07
CA PRO A 41 -18.79 -5.76 -3.37
C PRO A 41 -18.48 -4.41 -4.00
N HIS A 42 -18.03 -3.44 -3.21
CA HIS A 42 -17.67 -2.10 -3.67
C HIS A 42 -16.22 -1.99 -4.18
N ARG A 43 -15.40 -3.03 -3.99
CA ARG A 43 -13.99 -3.01 -4.41
C ARG A 43 -13.82 -3.22 -5.89
N TRP A 44 -14.65 -4.04 -6.52
CA TRP A 44 -14.60 -4.34 -7.96
C TRP A 44 -15.90 -4.98 -8.45
N ASP A 45 -16.09 -4.93 -9.78
CA ASP A 45 -17.29 -5.44 -10.44
C ASP A 45 -17.37 -6.98 -10.32
N PRO A 46 -18.47 -7.54 -9.80
CA PRO A 46 -18.66 -8.99 -9.71
C PRO A 46 -18.55 -9.74 -11.05
N SER A 47 -18.76 -9.06 -12.17
CA SER A 47 -18.61 -9.65 -13.51
C SER A 47 -17.17 -10.04 -13.85
N PHE A 48 -16.20 -9.50 -13.08
CA PHE A 48 -14.79 -9.82 -13.20
C PHE A 48 -14.43 -11.22 -12.68
N HIS A 49 -15.30 -11.81 -11.87
CA HIS A 49 -15.10 -13.14 -11.35
C HIS A 49 -15.48 -14.20 -12.38
N ASP A 50 -14.55 -15.13 -12.65
CA ASP A 50 -14.77 -16.33 -13.47
C ASP A 50 -14.36 -17.57 -12.66
N GLY A 51 -15.34 -18.39 -12.33
CA GLY A 51 -15.19 -19.51 -11.39
C GLY A 51 -14.17 -20.58 -11.80
N ASP A 52 -13.79 -20.68 -13.06
CA ASP A 52 -12.82 -21.66 -13.55
C ASP A 52 -11.45 -21.05 -13.92
N GLY A 53 -11.32 -19.71 -13.88
CA GLY A 53 -10.08 -19.01 -14.16
C GLY A 53 -9.52 -19.18 -15.57
N ARG A 54 -10.35 -19.60 -16.53
CA ARG A 54 -9.92 -19.86 -17.91
C ARG A 54 -9.90 -18.63 -18.78
N THR A 55 -10.66 -17.61 -18.39
CA THR A 55 -10.71 -16.33 -19.11
C THR A 55 -9.50 -15.48 -18.68
N PRO A 56 -8.62 -15.08 -19.62
CA PRO A 56 -7.31 -14.47 -19.28
C PRO A 56 -7.36 -13.17 -18.48
N ASP A 57 -8.44 -12.44 -18.50
CA ASP A 57 -8.63 -11.14 -17.83
C ASP A 57 -9.60 -11.21 -16.64
N ARG A 58 -9.81 -12.40 -16.10
CA ARG A 58 -10.71 -12.70 -15.00
C ARG A 58 -9.97 -13.32 -13.82
N THR A 59 -10.66 -13.48 -12.69
CA THR A 59 -10.14 -14.17 -11.51
C THR A 59 -11.09 -15.23 -10.98
N TYR A 60 -10.55 -16.32 -10.45
CA TYR A 60 -11.30 -17.28 -9.65
C TYR A 60 -11.21 -17.00 -8.14
N GLY A 61 -10.32 -16.08 -7.74
CA GLY A 61 -10.17 -15.70 -6.33
C GLY A 61 -11.40 -14.94 -5.83
N ARG A 62 -11.87 -15.29 -4.64
CA ARG A 62 -13.04 -14.67 -3.98
C ARG A 62 -12.74 -14.15 -2.60
N ARG A 63 -11.67 -14.61 -1.97
CA ARG A 63 -11.32 -14.32 -0.60
C ARG A 63 -9.93 -13.73 -0.49
N GLY A 64 -9.76 -12.78 0.42
CA GLY A 64 -8.48 -12.13 0.70
C GLY A 64 -8.50 -11.40 2.03
N GLY A 65 -7.36 -10.82 2.38
CA GLY A 65 -7.23 -9.96 3.55
C GLY A 65 -7.48 -8.50 3.16
N PHE A 66 -8.64 -7.94 3.52
CA PHE A 66 -8.99 -6.56 3.22
C PHE A 66 -8.93 -5.72 4.49
N VAL A 67 -8.26 -4.58 4.42
CA VAL A 67 -8.29 -3.59 5.51
C VAL A 67 -9.60 -2.82 5.48
N SER A 68 -9.93 -2.17 6.60
CA SER A 68 -11.08 -1.27 6.67
C SER A 68 -10.98 -0.16 5.62
N ASP A 69 -12.11 0.19 5.00
CA ASP A 69 -12.17 1.32 4.05
C ASP A 69 -12.02 2.68 4.74
N SER A 70 -12.26 2.73 6.04
CA SER A 70 -12.06 3.91 6.86
C SER A 70 -10.80 3.74 7.72
N LEU A 71 -9.82 4.58 7.49
CA LEU A 71 -8.73 4.79 8.42
C LEU A 71 -9.11 5.99 9.29
N ASP A 72 -9.31 5.75 10.58
CA ASP A 72 -9.58 6.82 11.53
C ASP A 72 -8.25 7.50 11.88
N PHE A 73 -7.96 8.61 11.20
CA PHE A 73 -6.81 9.46 11.53
C PHE A 73 -7.11 10.92 11.22
N ASP A 74 -6.57 11.82 12.03
CA ASP A 74 -6.70 13.25 11.81
C ASP A 74 -5.62 13.73 10.82
N ALA A 75 -5.99 13.84 9.54
CA ALA A 75 -5.11 14.34 8.49
C ALA A 75 -4.60 15.76 8.80
N THR A 76 -5.42 16.60 9.45
CA THR A 76 -5.07 17.98 9.80
C THR A 76 -4.01 18.01 10.90
N ALA A 77 -4.13 17.16 11.92
CA ALA A 77 -3.11 16.99 12.96
C ALA A 77 -1.74 16.57 12.39
N LEU A 78 -1.76 15.82 11.27
CA LEU A 78 -0.55 15.44 10.53
C LEU A 78 -0.14 16.46 9.45
N GLY A 79 -0.72 17.67 9.49
CA GLY A 79 -0.37 18.78 8.60
C GLY A 79 -0.82 18.59 7.15
N ILE A 80 -1.81 17.74 6.89
CA ILE A 80 -2.39 17.54 5.56
C ILE A 80 -3.66 18.37 5.45
N ALA A 81 -3.72 19.25 4.43
CA ALA A 81 -4.95 19.99 4.14
C ALA A 81 -6.04 19.00 3.67
N PRO A 82 -7.28 19.10 4.18
CA PRO A 82 -8.37 18.21 3.76
C PRO A 82 -8.58 18.16 2.24
N SER A 83 -8.39 19.27 1.54
CA SER A 83 -8.48 19.36 0.08
C SER A 83 -7.40 18.58 -0.67
N SER A 84 -6.31 18.19 0.00
CA SER A 84 -5.21 17.42 -0.60
C SER A 84 -5.38 15.92 -0.40
N VAL A 85 -6.25 15.47 0.52
CA VAL A 85 -6.47 14.05 0.83
C VAL A 85 -6.96 13.29 -0.41
N ASP A 86 -7.93 13.83 -1.13
CA ASP A 86 -8.52 13.20 -2.32
C ASP A 86 -7.51 13.00 -3.47
N GLY A 87 -6.42 13.77 -3.48
CA GLY A 87 -5.35 13.68 -4.49
C GLY A 87 -4.22 12.72 -4.12
N MET A 88 -4.23 12.20 -2.89
CA MET A 88 -3.17 11.33 -2.39
C MET A 88 -3.48 9.86 -2.67
N GLU A 89 -2.42 9.07 -2.84
CA GLU A 89 -2.58 7.62 -2.88
C GLU A 89 -2.88 7.08 -1.47
N PRO A 90 -3.78 6.09 -1.34
CA PRO A 90 -4.16 5.53 -0.04
C PRO A 90 -2.97 5.01 0.77
N ASP A 91 -2.01 4.37 0.12
CA ASP A 91 -0.80 3.83 0.76
C ASP A 91 0.06 4.91 1.44
N GLN A 92 0.06 6.14 0.91
CA GLN A 92 0.82 7.26 1.50
C GLN A 92 0.15 7.79 2.78
N LEU A 93 -1.19 7.84 2.77
CA LEU A 93 -1.98 8.24 3.95
C LEU A 93 -1.85 7.20 5.06
N VAL A 94 -2.02 5.93 4.70
CA VAL A 94 -1.90 4.83 5.66
C VAL A 94 -0.49 4.72 6.21
N ALA A 95 0.55 4.83 5.36
CA ALA A 95 1.94 4.81 5.82
C ALA A 95 2.21 5.93 6.84
N LEU A 96 1.68 7.14 6.60
CA LEU A 96 1.84 8.26 7.53
C LEU A 96 1.11 8.01 8.86
N ALA A 97 -0.13 7.55 8.82
CA ALA A 97 -0.92 7.27 10.02
C ALA A 97 -0.27 6.16 10.87
N VAL A 98 0.15 5.08 10.22
CA VAL A 98 0.80 3.95 10.90
C VAL A 98 2.19 4.34 11.44
N ALA A 99 2.94 5.18 10.71
CA ALA A 99 4.22 5.71 11.19
C ALA A 99 4.03 6.61 12.42
N ALA A 100 3.02 7.48 12.41
CA ALA A 100 2.68 8.30 13.59
C ALA A 100 2.32 7.44 14.80
N SER A 101 1.48 6.41 14.61
CA SER A 101 1.14 5.44 15.66
C SER A 101 2.38 4.70 16.19
N ALA A 102 3.29 4.27 15.31
CA ALA A 102 4.53 3.61 15.73
C ALA A 102 5.45 4.55 16.54
N VAL A 103 5.49 5.82 16.17
CA VAL A 103 6.25 6.86 16.91
C VAL A 103 5.60 7.12 18.26
N ASP A 104 4.28 7.17 18.35
CA ASP A 104 3.57 7.36 19.62
C ASP A 104 3.78 6.16 20.55
N ASP A 105 3.77 4.94 20.05
CA ASP A 105 4.10 3.72 20.79
C ASP A 105 5.57 3.74 21.29
N ALA A 106 6.48 4.35 20.53
CA ALA A 106 7.87 4.58 20.97
C ALA A 106 8.01 5.69 22.05
N GLY A 107 6.91 6.30 22.47
CA GLY A 107 6.86 7.39 23.46
C GLY A 107 6.89 8.80 22.85
N GLY A 108 6.59 8.91 21.56
CA GLY A 108 6.46 10.16 20.80
C GLY A 108 7.78 10.68 20.23
N LEU A 109 7.70 11.70 19.38
CA LEU A 109 8.84 12.28 18.65
C LEU A 109 10.01 12.67 19.57
N ARG A 110 9.72 13.16 20.77
CA ARG A 110 10.76 13.56 21.72
C ARG A 110 11.66 12.40 22.18
N ARG A 111 11.17 11.19 22.14
CA ARG A 111 11.91 9.97 22.51
C ARG A 111 12.79 9.44 21.37
N LEU A 112 12.60 9.94 20.15
CA LEU A 112 13.44 9.56 19.01
C LEU A 112 14.83 10.21 19.07
N GLY A 113 14.99 11.33 19.78
CA GLY A 113 16.25 12.06 19.90
C GLY A 113 16.41 13.10 18.80
N ASP A 114 17.58 13.14 18.14
CA ASP A 114 17.86 14.07 17.04
C ASP A 114 17.10 13.64 15.78
N LEU A 115 16.07 14.40 15.41
CA LEU A 115 15.22 14.11 14.26
C LEU A 115 15.96 14.16 12.92
N GLU A 116 17.05 14.91 12.82
CA GLU A 116 17.92 14.94 11.64
C GLU A 116 18.59 13.57 11.36
N ARG A 117 18.59 12.69 12.37
CA ARG A 117 19.18 11.37 12.32
C ARG A 117 18.16 10.23 12.37
N VAL A 118 16.89 10.58 12.11
CA VAL A 118 15.78 9.59 12.01
C VAL A 118 15.46 9.34 10.55
N GLY A 119 15.63 8.09 10.11
CA GLY A 119 15.33 7.64 8.72
C GLY A 119 13.98 6.95 8.59
N VAL A 120 13.50 6.83 7.34
CA VAL A 120 12.27 6.12 6.98
C VAL A 120 12.56 5.22 5.77
N ILE A 121 12.42 3.90 5.93
CA ILE A 121 12.64 2.93 4.86
C ILE A 121 11.43 1.99 4.80
N LEU A 122 10.66 2.06 3.70
CA LEU A 122 9.44 1.28 3.56
C LEU A 122 9.48 0.35 2.34
N GLY A 123 9.13 -0.90 2.54
CA GLY A 123 8.85 -1.84 1.47
C GLY A 123 7.53 -1.47 0.77
N ARG A 124 7.56 -1.28 -0.54
CA ARG A 124 6.39 -0.97 -1.36
C ARG A 124 6.55 -1.59 -2.74
N GLY A 125 5.61 -2.44 -3.12
CA GLY A 125 5.59 -3.05 -4.46
C GLY A 125 5.23 -2.06 -5.56
N GLY A 126 5.76 -2.29 -6.77
CA GLY A 126 5.52 -1.49 -7.97
C GLY A 126 4.18 -1.78 -8.66
N TYR A 127 3.16 -2.24 -7.95
CA TYR A 127 1.84 -2.51 -8.53
C TYR A 127 1.12 -1.23 -8.94
N LEU A 128 0.14 -1.37 -9.84
CA LEU A 128 -0.68 -0.28 -10.33
C LEU A 128 -1.51 0.30 -9.18
N SER A 129 -1.19 1.52 -8.76
CA SER A 129 -1.96 2.20 -7.72
C SER A 129 -3.26 2.78 -8.27
N PRO A 130 -4.30 3.01 -7.44
CA PRO A 130 -5.57 3.55 -7.89
C PRO A 130 -5.45 4.87 -8.68
N GLY A 131 -4.56 5.76 -8.27
CA GLY A 131 -4.32 7.01 -8.97
C GLY A 131 -3.61 6.82 -10.31
N LEU A 132 -2.61 5.91 -10.36
CA LEU A 132 -1.92 5.59 -11.61
C LEU A 132 -2.88 4.92 -12.61
N GLN A 133 -3.77 4.05 -12.13
CA GLN A 133 -4.82 3.44 -12.94
C GLN A 133 -5.76 4.50 -13.54
N ARG A 134 -6.28 5.42 -12.73
CA ARG A 134 -7.10 6.54 -13.21
C ARG A 134 -6.36 7.42 -14.21
N PHE A 135 -5.06 7.66 -13.99
CA PHE A 135 -4.24 8.43 -14.91
C PHE A 135 -4.02 7.72 -16.25
N ASP A 136 -3.72 6.43 -16.22
CA ASP A 136 -3.59 5.62 -17.45
C ASP A 136 -4.90 5.57 -18.24
N GLN A 137 -6.02 5.36 -17.57
CA GLN A 137 -7.34 5.42 -18.18
C GLN A 137 -7.60 6.77 -18.87
N ARG A 138 -7.26 7.88 -18.20
CA ARG A 138 -7.41 9.24 -18.74
C ARG A 138 -6.55 9.46 -19.99
N VAL A 139 -5.30 9.04 -19.97
CA VAL A 139 -4.33 9.33 -21.04
C VAL A 139 -4.44 8.35 -22.18
N ARG A 140 -4.58 7.06 -21.89
CA ARG A 140 -4.56 5.99 -22.91
C ARG A 140 -5.93 5.44 -23.23
N SER A 141 -6.68 4.93 -22.23
CA SER A 141 -7.92 4.19 -22.50
C SER A 141 -8.97 5.06 -23.17
N VAL A 142 -9.17 6.30 -22.71
CA VAL A 142 -10.10 7.25 -23.34
C VAL A 142 -9.72 7.51 -24.80
N ARG A 143 -8.44 7.69 -25.10
CA ARG A 143 -7.96 7.88 -26.47
C ARG A 143 -8.15 6.65 -27.33
N GLN A 144 -7.85 5.47 -26.80
CA GLN A 144 -8.01 4.19 -27.51
C GLN A 144 -9.47 3.91 -27.82
N ILE A 145 -10.38 4.07 -26.85
CA ILE A 145 -11.81 3.85 -27.03
C ILE A 145 -12.38 4.84 -28.05
N THR A 146 -12.08 6.13 -27.94
CA THR A 146 -12.57 7.13 -28.91
C THR A 146 -11.99 6.91 -30.30
N GLY A 147 -10.75 6.44 -30.41
CA GLY A 147 -10.12 6.06 -31.67
C GLY A 147 -10.82 4.85 -32.32
N ALA A 148 -11.03 3.78 -31.55
CA ALA A 148 -11.72 2.58 -32.03
C ALA A 148 -13.16 2.90 -32.49
N VAL A 149 -13.89 3.74 -31.74
CA VAL A 149 -15.24 4.16 -32.15
C VAL A 149 -15.21 4.94 -33.47
N ARG A 150 -14.22 5.80 -33.68
CA ARG A 150 -14.04 6.55 -34.92
C ARG A 150 -13.76 5.63 -36.12
N GLU A 151 -12.96 4.58 -35.88
CA GLU A 151 -12.67 3.57 -36.95
C GLU A 151 -13.86 2.70 -37.26
N LEU A 152 -14.58 2.21 -36.26
CA LEU A 152 -15.73 1.33 -36.43
C LEU A 152 -16.98 2.05 -36.94
N LEU A 153 -17.12 3.35 -36.65
CA LEU A 153 -18.24 4.20 -37.03
C LEU A 153 -17.74 5.46 -37.73
N PRO A 154 -17.28 5.36 -38.99
CA PRO A 154 -16.77 6.52 -39.73
C PRO A 154 -17.79 7.65 -39.93
N SER A 155 -19.10 7.34 -39.81
CA SER A 155 -20.20 8.30 -39.86
C SER A 155 -20.50 8.99 -38.53
N ALA A 156 -19.78 8.64 -37.44
CA ALA A 156 -19.97 9.27 -36.16
C ALA A 156 -19.62 10.77 -36.24
N ARG A 157 -20.54 11.60 -35.78
CA ARG A 157 -20.34 13.06 -35.75
C ARG A 157 -19.29 13.41 -34.67
N PRO A 158 -18.46 14.46 -34.91
CA PRO A 158 -17.47 14.92 -33.92
C PRO A 158 -18.05 15.16 -32.53
N GLU A 159 -19.23 15.76 -32.44
CA GLU A 159 -19.91 16.06 -31.18
C GLU A 159 -20.28 14.79 -30.38
N MET A 160 -20.52 13.68 -31.06
CA MET A 160 -20.77 12.37 -30.43
C MET A 160 -19.47 11.82 -29.81
N LEU A 161 -18.35 11.97 -30.51
CA LEU A 161 -17.03 11.53 -29.99
C LEU A 161 -16.59 12.39 -28.79
N ASP A 162 -16.88 13.70 -28.83
CA ASP A 162 -16.61 14.60 -27.70
C ASP A 162 -17.46 14.21 -26.47
N ARG A 163 -18.76 13.95 -26.65
CA ARG A 163 -19.64 13.44 -25.59
C ARG A 163 -19.16 12.12 -25.00
N LEU A 164 -18.72 11.21 -25.86
CA LEU A 164 -18.14 9.93 -25.41
C LEU A 164 -16.90 10.17 -24.57
N ARG A 165 -16.00 11.01 -25.04
CA ARG A 165 -14.78 11.38 -24.31
C ARG A 165 -15.12 11.99 -22.93
N ASP A 166 -16.03 12.94 -22.89
CA ASP A 166 -16.45 13.58 -21.65
C ASP A 166 -17.10 12.59 -20.67
N ALA A 167 -17.92 11.67 -21.18
CA ALA A 167 -18.53 10.61 -20.38
C ALA A 167 -17.49 9.65 -19.79
N LEU A 168 -16.43 9.33 -20.53
CA LEU A 168 -15.32 8.49 -20.06
C LEU A 168 -14.42 9.22 -19.05
N LEU A 169 -14.25 10.53 -19.21
CA LEU A 169 -13.40 11.34 -18.30
C LEU A 169 -14.11 11.68 -16.98
N LYS A 170 -15.43 11.86 -16.99
CA LYS A 170 -16.20 12.30 -15.83
C LYS A 170 -16.00 11.44 -14.57
N PRO A 171 -16.05 10.09 -14.62
CA PRO A 171 -15.81 9.23 -13.45
C PRO A 171 -14.39 9.33 -12.89
N LEU A 172 -13.41 9.74 -13.71
CA LEU A 172 -12.00 9.81 -13.31
C LEU A 172 -11.67 11.04 -12.47
N GLY A 173 -12.65 11.95 -12.26
CA GLY A 173 -12.47 13.20 -11.49
C GLY A 173 -11.53 14.18 -12.16
N GLU A 174 -11.12 15.21 -11.44
CA GLU A 174 -10.10 16.16 -11.89
C GLU A 174 -8.69 15.60 -11.69
N PHE A 175 -7.81 15.88 -12.63
CA PHE A 175 -6.39 15.60 -12.48
C PHE A 175 -5.64 16.90 -12.16
N ARG A 176 -5.21 17.03 -10.90
CA ARG A 176 -4.54 18.21 -10.36
C ARG A 176 -3.05 17.93 -10.13
N PRO A 177 -2.21 18.98 -9.97
CA PRO A 177 -0.78 18.79 -9.64
C PRO A 177 -0.53 17.92 -8.41
N ASP A 178 -1.37 18.03 -7.37
CA ASP A 178 -1.29 17.21 -6.15
C ASP A 178 -1.52 15.73 -6.44
N THR A 179 -2.44 15.42 -7.37
CA THR A 179 -2.66 14.05 -7.85
C THR A 179 -1.45 13.54 -8.62
N ALA A 180 -0.86 14.40 -9.47
CA ALA A 180 0.32 14.01 -10.28
C ALA A 180 1.53 13.65 -9.39
N ILE A 181 1.81 14.48 -8.39
CA ILE A 181 2.92 14.20 -7.47
C ILE A 181 2.63 12.97 -6.60
N GLY A 182 1.36 12.74 -6.25
CA GLY A 182 0.91 11.56 -5.50
C GLY A 182 1.27 10.23 -6.17
N LEU A 183 1.49 10.22 -7.50
CA LEU A 183 1.87 9.00 -8.23
C LEU A 183 3.32 8.57 -8.01
N VAL A 184 4.14 9.36 -7.32
CA VAL A 184 5.55 9.03 -7.05
C VAL A 184 5.62 8.00 -5.92
N PRO A 185 6.12 6.77 -6.16
CA PRO A 185 6.12 5.70 -5.14
C PRO A 185 6.85 6.07 -3.85
N ASN A 186 7.94 6.83 -3.96
CA ASN A 186 8.74 7.24 -2.80
C ASN A 186 7.98 8.14 -1.80
N LEU A 187 6.87 8.73 -2.19
CA LEU A 187 6.08 9.56 -1.28
C LEU A 187 5.49 8.76 -0.10
N ALA A 188 5.39 7.45 -0.19
CA ALA A 188 5.02 6.63 0.97
C ALA A 188 6.03 6.81 2.13
N ALA A 189 7.32 6.92 1.84
CA ALA A 189 8.36 7.16 2.85
C ALA A 189 8.67 8.65 3.06
N SER A 190 8.87 9.41 1.97
CA SER A 190 9.29 10.82 2.09
C SER A 190 8.20 11.73 2.67
N ARG A 191 6.92 11.38 2.53
CA ARG A 191 5.83 12.10 3.18
C ARG A 191 5.83 11.88 4.70
N VAL A 192 6.11 10.66 5.15
CA VAL A 192 6.31 10.36 6.58
C VAL A 192 7.43 11.24 7.12
N ALA A 193 8.59 11.22 6.48
CA ALA A 193 9.72 12.04 6.88
C ALA A 193 9.37 13.54 6.93
N ASN A 194 8.74 14.06 5.88
CA ASN A 194 8.35 15.47 5.81
C ASN A 194 7.34 15.88 6.88
N ARG A 195 6.34 15.03 7.17
CA ARG A 195 5.27 15.38 8.12
C ARG A 195 5.67 15.20 9.59
N LEU A 196 6.62 14.34 9.86
CA LEU A 196 7.17 14.13 11.19
C LEU A 196 8.49 14.89 11.41
N ASP A 197 8.91 15.73 10.45
CA ASP A 197 10.14 16.54 10.49
C ASP A 197 11.40 15.70 10.71
N LEU A 198 11.52 14.60 9.96
CA LEU A 198 12.65 13.65 10.06
C LEU A 198 13.68 13.95 8.96
N GLY A 199 14.94 14.18 9.33
CA GLY A 199 16.01 14.61 8.42
C GLY A 199 16.89 13.49 7.86
N GLY A 200 16.70 12.24 8.31
CA GLY A 200 17.44 11.07 7.83
C GLY A 200 16.99 10.60 6.42
N PRO A 201 17.63 9.55 5.87
CA PRO A 201 17.26 9.01 4.58
C PRO A 201 15.81 8.52 4.56
N ALA A 202 15.06 8.91 3.51
CA ALA A 202 13.65 8.53 3.33
C ALA A 202 13.43 7.96 1.92
N TYR A 203 13.20 6.65 1.84
CA TYR A 203 13.00 5.98 0.56
C TYR A 203 12.17 4.70 0.66
N THR A 204 11.64 4.28 -0.50
CA THR A 204 10.97 2.99 -0.64
C THR A 204 11.87 1.98 -1.34
N VAL A 205 11.67 0.70 -1.03
CA VAL A 205 12.34 -0.43 -1.68
C VAL A 205 11.30 -1.39 -2.24
N ASP A 206 11.59 -1.94 -3.42
CA ASP A 206 10.80 -3.00 -4.02
C ASP A 206 11.68 -4.25 -4.22
N ALA A 207 11.33 -5.29 -3.51
CA ALA A 207 11.88 -6.64 -3.63
C ALA A 207 10.74 -7.66 -3.63
N ALA A 208 9.63 -7.29 -4.28
CA ALA A 208 8.38 -8.05 -4.30
C ALA A 208 7.94 -8.45 -2.87
N CYS A 209 7.63 -9.71 -2.62
CA CYS A 209 7.16 -10.21 -1.30
C CYS A 209 8.16 -10.00 -0.16
N ALA A 210 9.45 -9.80 -0.46
CA ALA A 210 10.50 -9.59 0.54
C ALA A 210 10.71 -8.11 0.91
N SER A 211 9.97 -7.17 0.31
CA SER A 211 10.23 -5.72 0.43
C SER A 211 10.26 -5.22 1.87
N SER A 212 9.31 -5.65 2.71
CA SER A 212 9.23 -5.19 4.11
C SER A 212 10.41 -5.70 4.96
N LEU A 213 10.82 -6.96 4.76
CA LEU A 213 11.99 -7.51 5.46
C LEU A 213 13.29 -6.89 4.96
N LEU A 214 13.39 -6.61 3.66
CA LEU A 214 14.54 -5.89 3.10
C LEU A 214 14.62 -4.46 3.65
N ALA A 215 13.48 -3.77 3.83
CA ALA A 215 13.44 -2.46 4.46
C ALA A 215 14.00 -2.49 5.90
N VAL A 216 13.64 -3.53 6.67
CA VAL A 216 14.19 -3.74 8.02
C VAL A 216 15.70 -4.04 7.97
N ASP A 217 16.15 -4.89 7.07
CA ASP A 217 17.58 -5.20 6.90
C ASP A 217 18.39 -3.94 6.54
N GLN A 218 17.90 -3.12 5.63
CA GLN A 218 18.53 -1.86 5.27
C GLN A 218 18.54 -0.87 6.45
N ALA A 219 17.45 -0.81 7.23
CA ALA A 219 17.40 0.02 8.43
C ALA A 219 18.45 -0.40 9.47
N ILE A 220 18.63 -1.70 9.69
CA ILE A 220 19.70 -2.24 10.53
C ILE A 220 21.07 -1.80 10.01
N GLY A 221 21.26 -1.83 8.70
CA GLY A 221 22.48 -1.35 8.05
C GLY A 221 22.76 0.14 8.28
N GLU A 222 21.74 1.01 8.22
CA GLU A 222 21.86 2.45 8.51
C GLU A 222 22.24 2.71 9.97
N LEU A 223 21.62 1.98 10.92
CA LEU A 223 21.94 2.04 12.34
C LEU A 223 23.36 1.56 12.63
N ALA A 224 23.78 0.45 12.04
CA ALA A 224 25.12 -0.11 12.21
C ALA A 224 26.24 0.82 11.67
N ARG A 225 25.98 1.51 10.57
CA ARG A 225 26.89 2.52 9.98
C ARG A 225 26.82 3.87 10.69
N ARG A 226 25.98 4.03 11.71
CA ARG A 226 25.74 5.27 12.46
C ARG A 226 25.33 6.45 11.56
N ARG A 227 24.69 6.18 10.43
CA ARG A 227 24.07 7.22 9.59
C ARG A 227 22.73 7.68 10.15
N CYS A 228 22.04 6.77 10.84
CA CYS A 228 20.84 7.06 11.62
C CYS A 228 21.03 6.61 13.05
N ASP A 229 20.28 7.22 13.97
CA ASP A 229 20.16 6.78 15.34
C ASP A 229 18.82 6.08 15.59
N VAL A 230 17.83 6.38 14.75
CA VAL A 230 16.52 5.73 14.70
C VAL A 230 16.12 5.52 13.26
N VAL A 231 15.45 4.42 12.93
CA VAL A 231 14.84 4.21 11.63
C VAL A 231 13.43 3.62 11.78
N LEU A 232 12.47 4.25 11.12
CA LEU A 232 11.15 3.69 10.89
C LEU A 232 11.24 2.76 9.68
N ALA A 233 10.93 1.48 9.88
CA ALA A 233 11.05 0.47 8.83
C ALA A 233 9.84 -0.45 8.79
N GLY A 234 9.46 -0.91 7.61
CA GLY A 234 8.31 -1.81 7.47
C GLY A 234 7.85 -1.93 6.04
N GLY A 235 6.56 -2.15 5.85
CA GLY A 235 5.98 -2.26 4.51
C GLY A 235 4.57 -1.71 4.43
N VAL A 236 4.20 -1.29 3.22
CA VAL A 236 2.86 -0.80 2.89
C VAL A 236 2.36 -1.47 1.61
N HIS A 237 1.14 -2.00 1.66
CA HIS A 237 0.49 -2.62 0.52
C HIS A 237 -1.02 -2.34 0.55
N HIS A 238 -1.47 -1.48 -0.37
CA HIS A 238 -2.87 -1.06 -0.54
C HIS A 238 -3.22 -0.95 -2.03
N CYS A 239 -3.09 -2.04 -2.76
CA CYS A 239 -3.35 -2.07 -4.20
C CYS A 239 -4.18 -3.30 -4.61
N HIS A 240 -5.23 -3.58 -3.84
CA HIS A 240 -6.20 -4.60 -4.22
C HIS A 240 -7.14 -4.06 -5.30
N ASP A 241 -6.74 -4.25 -6.54
CA ASP A 241 -7.60 -4.05 -7.70
C ASP A 241 -7.74 -5.33 -8.51
N ASP A 242 -8.64 -5.30 -9.49
CA ASP A 242 -8.92 -6.38 -10.42
C ASP A 242 -7.68 -6.78 -11.25
N THR A 243 -6.82 -5.83 -11.58
CA THR A 243 -5.57 -6.08 -12.34
C THR A 243 -4.60 -6.98 -11.57
N LEU A 244 -4.40 -6.69 -10.28
CA LEU A 244 -3.55 -7.50 -9.41
C LEU A 244 -4.09 -8.92 -9.28
N TRP A 245 -5.38 -9.06 -9.06
CA TRP A 245 -6.02 -10.37 -8.92
C TRP A 245 -6.00 -11.17 -10.21
N SER A 246 -6.22 -10.53 -11.37
CA SER A 246 -6.08 -11.16 -12.68
C SER A 246 -4.66 -11.67 -12.90
N MET A 247 -3.66 -10.84 -12.61
CA MET A 247 -2.25 -11.23 -12.74
C MET A 247 -1.93 -12.48 -11.91
N PHE A 248 -2.33 -12.51 -10.64
CA PHE A 248 -2.07 -13.67 -9.77
C PHE A 248 -2.87 -14.91 -10.18
N THR A 249 -4.06 -14.72 -10.76
CA THR A 249 -4.84 -15.80 -11.39
C THR A 249 -4.09 -16.39 -12.58
N GLN A 250 -3.56 -15.56 -13.49
CA GLN A 250 -2.81 -16.00 -14.66
C GLN A 250 -1.50 -16.70 -14.30
N LEU A 251 -0.89 -16.31 -13.18
CA LEU A 251 0.28 -17.00 -12.62
C LEU A 251 -0.06 -18.36 -12.00
N GLY A 252 -1.35 -18.69 -11.82
CA GLY A 252 -1.77 -19.88 -11.08
C GLY A 252 -1.36 -19.83 -9.60
N ALA A 253 -1.20 -18.63 -9.04
CA ALA A 253 -0.67 -18.45 -7.70
C ALA A 253 -1.76 -18.40 -6.62
N LEU A 254 -3.00 -18.03 -6.99
CA LEU A 254 -4.10 -18.00 -6.03
C LEU A 254 -4.56 -19.42 -5.67
N SER A 255 -4.98 -19.60 -4.43
CA SER A 255 -5.54 -20.87 -3.94
C SER A 255 -6.91 -21.13 -4.58
N PRO A 256 -7.08 -22.22 -5.35
CA PRO A 256 -8.39 -22.63 -5.86
C PRO A 256 -9.37 -23.00 -4.74
N SER A 257 -8.87 -23.52 -3.62
CA SER A 257 -9.69 -23.86 -2.45
C SER A 257 -10.11 -22.64 -1.62
N GLN A 258 -9.69 -21.44 -1.99
CA GLN A 258 -9.96 -20.17 -1.27
C GLN A 258 -9.47 -20.20 0.19
N ARG A 259 -8.39 -20.89 0.44
CA ARG A 259 -7.78 -21.08 1.77
C ARG A 259 -6.28 -20.84 1.72
N ILE A 260 -5.75 -20.29 2.80
CA ILE A 260 -4.30 -20.22 2.99
C ILE A 260 -3.89 -21.33 3.98
N SER A 261 -2.94 -22.16 3.57
CA SER A 261 -2.52 -23.32 4.37
C SER A 261 -0.98 -23.44 4.36
N PRO A 262 -0.27 -22.44 4.93
CA PRO A 262 1.19 -22.41 4.90
C PRO A 262 1.75 -23.64 5.63
N PHE A 263 2.82 -24.22 5.04
CA PHE A 263 3.50 -25.43 5.52
C PHE A 263 2.62 -26.69 5.56
N SER A 264 1.38 -26.65 5.10
CA SER A 264 0.51 -27.84 4.99
C SER A 264 0.85 -28.63 3.72
N ARG A 265 0.59 -29.95 3.78
CA ARG A 265 0.64 -30.81 2.58
C ARG A 265 -0.44 -30.42 1.57
N ASP A 266 -1.55 -29.85 2.03
CA ASP A 266 -2.71 -29.46 1.23
C ASP A 266 -2.64 -28.00 0.79
N ALA A 267 -1.46 -27.37 0.88
CA ALA A 267 -1.25 -26.03 0.38
C ALA A 267 -1.37 -26.02 -1.16
N ASP A 268 -2.31 -25.23 -1.67
CA ASP A 268 -2.65 -25.18 -3.10
C ASP A 268 -2.53 -23.78 -3.73
N GLY A 269 -2.03 -22.82 -2.97
CA GLY A 269 -1.84 -21.44 -3.43
C GLY A 269 -1.89 -20.44 -2.27
N LEU A 270 -1.96 -19.18 -2.63
CA LEU A 270 -2.02 -18.07 -1.67
C LEU A 270 -3.35 -17.31 -1.75
N LEU A 271 -3.62 -16.52 -0.72
CA LEU A 271 -4.64 -15.46 -0.73
C LEU A 271 -3.93 -14.11 -0.63
N ILE A 272 -4.37 -13.15 -1.42
CA ILE A 272 -3.81 -11.80 -1.41
C ILE A 272 -4.33 -11.04 -0.19
N GLY A 273 -3.47 -10.23 0.44
CA GLY A 273 -3.84 -9.39 1.59
C GLY A 273 -3.29 -7.98 1.48
N GLU A 274 -4.05 -7.01 1.95
CA GLU A 274 -3.61 -5.64 2.21
C GLU A 274 -2.99 -5.53 3.59
N GLY A 275 -2.22 -4.47 3.80
CA GLY A 275 -1.75 -4.12 5.13
C GLY A 275 -0.57 -3.17 5.13
N THR A 276 -0.42 -2.49 6.26
CA THR A 276 0.75 -1.68 6.59
C THR A 276 1.20 -2.02 7.99
N ALA A 277 2.50 -2.22 8.15
CA ALA A 277 3.14 -2.37 9.45
C ALA A 277 4.48 -1.64 9.45
N ILE A 278 4.73 -0.86 10.49
CA ILE A 278 5.94 -0.08 10.66
C ILE A 278 6.47 -0.29 12.08
N VAL A 279 7.77 -0.52 12.19
CA VAL A 279 8.49 -0.63 13.46
C VAL A 279 9.49 0.50 13.59
N VAL A 280 9.67 1.00 14.80
CA VAL A 280 10.71 1.97 15.15
C VAL A 280 11.91 1.20 15.69
N LEU A 281 13.05 1.35 15.03
CA LEU A 281 14.28 0.62 15.32
C LEU A 281 15.33 1.54 15.90
N LYS A 282 16.01 1.08 16.96
CA LYS A 282 17.20 1.71 17.56
C LYS A 282 18.29 0.68 17.79
N ARG A 283 19.56 1.12 17.84
CA ARG A 283 20.60 0.26 18.41
C ARG A 283 20.22 -0.09 19.85
N PHE A 284 20.49 -1.30 20.27
CA PHE A 284 20.08 -1.82 21.57
C PHE A 284 20.58 -0.94 22.74
N TYR A 285 21.79 -0.43 22.65
CA TYR A 285 22.36 0.43 23.70
C TYR A 285 21.72 1.82 23.76
N ASP A 286 21.20 2.33 22.63
CA ASP A 286 20.52 3.62 22.55
C ASP A 286 19.02 3.52 22.93
N ALA A 287 18.51 2.30 23.09
CA ALA A 287 17.11 2.01 23.42
C ALA A 287 16.85 1.90 24.93
N ARG A 288 17.90 1.94 25.75
CA ARG A 288 17.83 1.80 27.23
C ARG A 288 17.57 3.10 27.97
#